data_3ffc5381d912178f2a745c334e6b7cd3
#
_entry.id   3ffc5381d912178f2a745c334e6b7cd3
#
_cell.length_a   1.000
_cell.length_b   1.000
_cell.length_c   1.000
_cell.angle_alpha   90.00
_cell.angle_beta   90.00
_cell.angle_gamma   90.00
#
_symmetry.space_group_name_H-M   'P 1'
#
loop_
_entity.id
_entity.type
_entity.pdbx_description
1 polymer ?
#
loop_
_entity_poly.entity_id
_entity_poly.type
_entity_poly.pdbx_seq_one_letter_code
_entity_poly.pdbx_strand_id
1 'polypeptide(L)'
;MDTTNTTHDNPQDVEAPDPHGKVLPAAASENAPAPASPPADTPPEDGAPESPRPEDPNRENDTSEASVPHDPAPASSTTGGDIWAARLHTPTAGWVATAVATIIAAIIRMTGLDNVRTLVFDETYYVKDAWSLITLGYEGTWPNNYDASFVAGNVSGLAAKGGYPVHPPTGKWLIGLGMEALGQTDPVGWRIVTAICGVITVFLLCRLAQNLFHSPLLTLLAGLFLATDGIAIVMSRTSILDGYLAMFALAAFLCVVKDQQMSRPTLTSKLTAWEGIGAPRHGWASLRAFVTLRDQHGFAIGPNAGRRPWLLAAGILCGLASSVKWSGVYVLACLGIFVAIREVTYRWRLGHPSPVRGALIADVWWAFILMVPSAILTYIASWFGWFTHPQAHGHGRSGISGFAGALADLWIYHKEMWKFHTGLTTPHTYQSNPYTWLAQVRPTSFHWSNDASITGCASGKCATNVVALGNPVLWWIGIGALLLVIIVTLRYRNWRSGVILAGYLALYVPWLTYAHRTIFTFYTVAFVPFVALGVAWMVALLADAVTISGAAPSSPPPLRSATAGRLLAAALTIAILACAFYFMPLWRGDVVDYEFWRAHMWLPTWI
;
A
#
# COMPACT_ATOMS: atom_id res chain seq x y z
N MET A 1 3.04 -41.74 -45.58
CA MET A 1 1.78 -41.02 -45.36
C MET A 1 2.02 -40.21 -44.09
N ASP A 2 2.13 -38.93 -44.30
CA ASP A 2 2.68 -37.94 -43.35
C ASP A 2 1.90 -37.85 -42.04
N THR A 3 2.64 -37.97 -40.95
CA THR A 3 2.20 -37.55 -39.62
C THR A 3 3.07 -36.36 -39.20
N THR A 4 2.57 -35.16 -39.43
CA THR A 4 3.14 -33.92 -38.91
C THR A 4 2.94 -33.85 -37.41
N ASN A 5 4.07 -33.95 -36.71
CA ASN A 5 4.20 -33.80 -35.28
C ASN A 5 4.22 -32.29 -34.96
N THR A 6 3.10 -31.74 -34.51
CA THR A 6 3.03 -30.36 -33.95
C THR A 6 3.40 -30.41 -32.47
N THR A 7 4.64 -30.14 -32.18
CA THR A 7 5.13 -29.85 -30.82
C THR A 7 4.51 -28.57 -30.34
N HIS A 8 3.64 -28.66 -29.30
CA HIS A 8 3.15 -27.51 -28.56
C HIS A 8 4.28 -26.93 -27.72
N ASP A 9 4.72 -25.75 -28.08
CA ASP A 9 5.65 -24.95 -27.30
C ASP A 9 5.03 -24.60 -25.93
N ASN A 10 5.68 -25.09 -24.89
CA ASN A 10 5.39 -24.73 -23.51
C ASN A 10 5.91 -23.30 -23.25
N PRO A 11 5.07 -22.33 -22.80
CA PRO A 11 5.48 -20.93 -22.60
C PRO A 11 6.51 -20.70 -21.48
N GLN A 12 7.09 -21.74 -20.90
CA GLN A 12 8.02 -21.63 -19.76
C GLN A 12 9.51 -21.55 -20.15
N ASP A 13 9.87 -21.70 -21.43
CA ASP A 13 11.25 -21.65 -21.88
C ASP A 13 11.67 -20.24 -22.32
N VAL A 14 11.70 -19.30 -21.39
CA VAL A 14 12.41 -18.03 -21.59
C VAL A 14 13.68 -18.07 -20.77
N GLU A 15 14.80 -18.36 -21.43
CA GLU A 15 16.14 -18.24 -20.87
C GLU A 15 16.34 -16.87 -20.20
N ALA A 16 16.83 -16.90 -18.97
CA ALA A 16 17.35 -15.70 -18.31
C ALA A 16 18.58 -15.20 -19.10
N PRO A 17 18.71 -13.91 -19.40
CA PRO A 17 19.84 -13.40 -20.17
C PRO A 17 21.16 -13.63 -19.43
N ASP A 18 22.15 -14.15 -20.15
CA ASP A 18 23.54 -14.28 -19.73
C ASP A 18 24.09 -12.92 -19.26
N PRO A 19 24.65 -12.80 -18.06
CA PRO A 19 25.16 -11.53 -17.52
C PRO A 19 26.42 -11.00 -18.21
N HIS A 20 26.95 -11.65 -19.25
CA HIS A 20 28.23 -11.29 -19.89
C HIS A 20 28.13 -10.74 -21.32
N GLY A 21 26.93 -10.43 -21.85
CA GLY A 21 26.74 -9.83 -23.17
C GLY A 21 27.34 -8.44 -23.32
N LYS A 22 28.44 -8.32 -24.02
CA LYS A 22 29.09 -7.05 -24.42
C LYS A 22 28.19 -6.26 -25.35
N VAL A 23 27.88 -5.01 -24.98
CA VAL A 23 27.25 -4.02 -25.87
C VAL A 23 28.24 -2.91 -26.17
N LEU A 24 28.55 -2.72 -27.46
CA LEU A 24 29.26 -1.54 -28.00
C LEU A 24 28.30 -0.40 -28.26
N PRO A 25 28.76 0.88 -28.22
CA PRO A 25 27.91 2.06 -28.21
C PRO A 25 27.51 2.54 -29.61
N ALA A 26 26.33 3.11 -29.74
CA ALA A 26 25.90 3.88 -30.90
C ALA A 26 25.62 5.34 -30.54
N ALA A 27 25.97 6.19 -31.48
CA ALA A 27 26.23 7.61 -31.40
C ALA A 27 25.02 8.53 -31.29
N ALA A 28 25.37 9.79 -31.00
CA ALA A 28 24.52 10.97 -30.83
C ALA A 28 23.94 11.54 -32.13
N SER A 29 22.83 12.29 -32.04
CA SER A 29 22.53 13.52 -32.81
C SER A 29 21.37 14.23 -32.12
N GLU A 30 21.56 15.42 -31.62
CA GLU A 30 21.50 16.79 -32.14
C GLU A 30 20.10 17.36 -32.42
N ASN A 31 19.82 18.45 -31.67
CA ASN A 31 19.18 19.74 -32.06
C ASN A 31 17.65 19.87 -32.31
N ALA A 32 16.98 20.67 -31.60
CA ALA A 32 16.69 22.12 -31.62
C ALA A 32 15.20 22.40 -31.38
N PRO A 33 14.70 23.66 -31.41
CA PRO A 33 14.78 24.70 -30.38
C PRO A 33 13.41 25.12 -29.81
N ALA A 34 13.41 25.99 -28.80
CA ALA A 34 12.23 26.59 -28.15
C ALA A 34 11.57 27.68 -29.01
N PRO A 35 10.28 27.96 -28.83
CA PRO A 35 9.70 29.22 -29.26
C PRO A 35 9.28 30.15 -28.10
N ALA A 36 9.30 31.42 -28.47
CA ALA A 36 9.21 32.63 -27.69
C ALA A 36 7.84 32.97 -27.09
N SER A 37 7.89 33.82 -26.06
CA SER A 37 6.75 34.52 -25.44
C SER A 37 6.30 35.73 -26.28
N PRO A 38 5.06 36.17 -26.18
CA PRO A 38 4.68 37.56 -26.45
C PRO A 38 4.00 38.27 -25.26
N PRO A 39 3.73 39.61 -25.40
CA PRO A 39 3.99 40.57 -24.34
C PRO A 39 2.78 41.08 -23.56
N ALA A 40 3.08 41.90 -22.55
CA ALA A 40 2.18 42.59 -21.65
C ALA A 40 1.35 43.71 -22.30
N ASP A 41 0.15 43.92 -21.73
CA ASP A 41 -0.56 45.18 -21.85
C ASP A 41 -1.18 45.59 -20.49
N THR A 42 -1.04 46.84 -20.19
CA THR A 42 -1.35 47.59 -18.97
C THR A 42 -2.71 48.30 -19.05
N PRO A 43 -3.22 48.94 -17.95
CA PRO A 43 -4.66 49.10 -17.63
C PRO A 43 -5.25 50.47 -17.95
N PRO A 44 -6.47 50.77 -17.59
CA PRO A 44 -6.73 52.09 -17.03
C PRO A 44 -7.52 52.13 -15.72
N GLU A 45 -7.32 53.29 -15.10
CA GLU A 45 -7.67 53.83 -13.82
C GLU A 45 -9.16 54.20 -13.63
N ASP A 46 -9.43 54.50 -12.36
CA ASP A 46 -10.31 55.50 -11.78
C ASP A 46 -11.65 55.09 -11.14
N GLY A 47 -11.80 55.52 -9.88
CA GLY A 47 -13.07 55.69 -9.19
C GLY A 47 -13.03 55.54 -7.66
N ALA A 48 -12.56 56.57 -6.96
CA ALA A 48 -12.73 56.72 -5.50
C ALA A 48 -13.98 57.61 -5.19
N PRO A 49 -14.26 57.96 -3.94
CA PRO A 49 -14.77 57.19 -2.80
C PRO A 49 -16.09 57.79 -2.24
N GLU A 50 -16.80 57.08 -1.40
CA GLU A 50 -17.76 57.73 -0.51
C GLU A 50 -17.69 57.19 0.92
N SER A 51 -17.67 58.15 1.86
CA SER A 51 -17.49 58.02 3.29
C SER A 51 -18.81 58.19 4.06
N PRO A 52 -18.82 58.12 5.40
CA PRO A 52 -19.82 57.42 6.20
C PRO A 52 -20.79 58.31 7.01
N ARG A 53 -21.79 57.75 7.69
CA ARG A 53 -22.42 58.28 8.95
C ARG A 53 -23.71 57.55 9.29
N PRO A 54 -24.24 57.72 10.54
CA PRO A 54 -23.66 57.72 11.86
C PRO A 54 -24.37 56.73 12.85
N GLU A 55 -23.76 56.60 14.01
CA GLU A 55 -24.27 55.94 15.22
C GLU A 55 -25.48 56.64 15.83
N ASP A 56 -26.36 55.84 16.47
CA ASP A 56 -27.35 56.34 17.42
C ASP A 56 -27.26 55.54 18.74
N PRO A 57 -27.00 56.20 19.88
CA PRO A 57 -26.89 55.57 21.19
C PRO A 57 -28.19 55.72 21.94
N ASN A 58 -28.75 54.65 22.44
CA ASN A 58 -29.55 54.54 23.67
C ASN A 58 -30.51 53.36 23.65
N ARG A 59 -30.23 52.39 24.49
CA ARG A 59 -31.27 51.78 25.32
C ARG A 59 -30.68 51.15 26.57
N GLU A 60 -31.06 51.76 27.62
CA GLU A 60 -30.80 51.39 28.99
C GLU A 60 -31.41 50.07 29.43
N ASN A 61 -30.79 49.55 30.46
CA ASN A 61 -31.16 48.53 31.42
C ASN A 61 -32.65 48.34 31.62
N ASP A 62 -33.10 47.11 31.65
CA ASP A 62 -34.10 46.68 32.61
C ASP A 62 -33.83 45.26 33.11
N THR A 63 -33.54 45.20 34.41
CA THR A 63 -33.45 43.99 35.22
C THR A 63 -34.84 43.67 35.74
N SER A 64 -35.41 42.52 35.36
CA SER A 64 -36.46 41.91 36.19
C SER A 64 -36.31 40.37 36.13
N GLU A 65 -35.91 39.82 37.27
CA GLU A 65 -36.04 38.40 37.60
C GLU A 65 -37.48 37.95 37.52
N ALA A 66 -37.78 36.98 36.66
CA ALA A 66 -39.00 36.18 36.77
C ALA A 66 -38.61 34.70 36.74
N SER A 67 -38.70 34.09 37.90
CA SER A 67 -38.62 32.64 38.11
C SER A 67 -39.73 31.94 37.34
N VAL A 68 -39.34 31.13 36.35
CA VAL A 68 -40.21 30.17 35.63
C VAL A 68 -40.00 28.78 36.22
N PRO A 69 -41.07 28.02 36.53
CA PRO A 69 -40.95 26.69 37.13
C PRO A 69 -40.30 25.72 36.16
N HIS A 70 -39.32 24.97 36.63
CA HIS A 70 -38.75 23.82 35.90
C HIS A 70 -39.83 22.73 35.79
N ASP A 71 -40.41 22.57 34.60
CA ASP A 71 -41.00 21.30 34.20
C ASP A 71 -39.89 20.27 34.00
N PRO A 72 -40.03 19.06 34.54
CA PRO A 72 -39.06 18.01 34.29
C PRO A 72 -39.12 17.65 32.80
N ALA A 73 -37.96 17.79 32.11
CA ALA A 73 -37.81 17.35 30.72
C ALA A 73 -38.33 15.91 30.58
N PRO A 74 -39.11 15.60 29.53
CA PRO A 74 -39.58 14.24 29.30
C PRO A 74 -38.39 13.33 29.15
N ALA A 75 -38.32 12.28 29.97
CA ALA A 75 -37.34 11.20 29.84
C ALA A 75 -37.38 10.68 28.39
N SER A 76 -36.36 10.95 27.62
CA SER A 76 -36.22 10.40 26.28
C SER A 76 -36.20 8.87 26.41
N SER A 77 -37.32 8.24 26.01
CA SER A 77 -37.37 6.79 25.84
C SER A 77 -36.36 6.41 24.74
N THR A 78 -35.18 6.00 25.16
CA THR A 78 -34.22 5.38 24.23
C THR A 78 -34.90 4.15 23.65
N THR A 79 -35.27 4.22 22.37
CA THR A 79 -35.83 3.07 21.66
C THR A 79 -34.77 1.99 21.57
N GLY A 80 -35.20 0.72 21.56
CA GLY A 80 -34.25 -0.39 21.43
C GLY A 80 -33.26 -0.22 20.23
N GLY A 81 -33.66 0.53 19.19
CA GLY A 81 -32.82 0.93 18.07
C GLY A 81 -31.63 1.81 18.44
N ASP A 82 -31.82 2.75 19.40
CA ASP A 82 -30.75 3.66 19.83
C ASP A 82 -29.66 2.93 20.63
N ILE A 83 -30.06 1.93 21.42
CA ILE A 83 -29.15 1.10 22.22
C ILE A 83 -28.29 0.21 21.29
N TRP A 84 -28.86 -0.35 20.23
CA TRP A 84 -28.13 -1.14 19.23
C TRP A 84 -27.18 -0.26 18.42
N ALA A 85 -27.62 0.93 17.97
CA ALA A 85 -26.78 1.89 17.25
C ALA A 85 -25.56 2.31 18.11
N ALA A 86 -25.78 2.61 19.39
CA ALA A 86 -24.69 2.96 20.31
C ALA A 86 -23.70 1.79 20.52
N ARG A 87 -24.18 0.55 20.60
CA ARG A 87 -23.33 -0.64 20.74
C ARG A 87 -22.49 -0.92 19.49
N LEU A 88 -22.99 -0.60 18.30
CA LEU A 88 -22.26 -0.78 17.03
C LEU A 88 -21.08 0.19 16.86
N HIS A 89 -21.01 1.27 17.64
CA HIS A 89 -19.91 2.24 17.59
C HIS A 89 -18.87 2.06 18.69
N THR A 90 -18.92 0.98 19.47
CA THR A 90 -17.95 0.69 20.53
C THR A 90 -16.59 0.25 19.98
N PRO A 91 -15.48 0.47 20.71
CA PRO A 91 -14.18 -0.09 20.37
C PRO A 91 -14.21 -1.61 20.18
N THR A 92 -15.05 -2.32 20.97
CA THR A 92 -15.26 -3.77 20.88
C THR A 92 -15.81 -4.19 19.51
N ALA A 93 -16.81 -3.47 18.98
CA ALA A 93 -17.34 -3.76 17.65
C ALA A 93 -16.30 -3.63 16.54
N GLY A 94 -15.36 -2.67 16.64
CA GLY A 94 -14.23 -2.55 15.74
C GLY A 94 -13.26 -3.73 15.82
N TRP A 95 -13.05 -4.30 17.01
CA TRP A 95 -12.24 -5.52 17.18
C TRP A 95 -12.96 -6.76 16.63
N VAL A 96 -14.27 -6.89 16.84
CA VAL A 96 -15.08 -7.98 16.26
C VAL A 96 -15.02 -7.93 14.73
N ALA A 97 -15.22 -6.75 14.12
CA ALA A 97 -15.09 -6.55 12.68
C ALA A 97 -13.70 -6.96 12.16
N THR A 98 -12.65 -6.59 12.88
CA THR A 98 -11.27 -6.99 12.56
C THR A 98 -11.10 -8.50 12.64
N ALA A 99 -11.58 -9.15 13.71
CA ALA A 99 -11.46 -10.59 13.90
C ALA A 99 -12.20 -11.37 12.80
N VAL A 100 -13.44 -10.98 12.48
CA VAL A 100 -14.24 -11.64 11.42
C VAL A 100 -13.51 -11.57 10.08
N ALA A 101 -13.07 -10.39 9.64
CA ALA A 101 -12.37 -10.25 8.36
C ALA A 101 -11.03 -11.02 8.35
N THR A 102 -10.30 -11.03 9.47
CA THR A 102 -9.03 -11.75 9.60
C THR A 102 -9.22 -13.26 9.56
N ILE A 103 -10.26 -13.80 10.21
CA ILE A 103 -10.58 -15.23 10.17
C ILE A 103 -10.96 -15.67 8.74
N ILE A 104 -11.80 -14.89 8.06
CA ILE A 104 -12.16 -15.16 6.67
C ILE A 104 -10.90 -15.15 5.79
N ALA A 105 -10.02 -14.16 5.98
CA ALA A 105 -8.74 -14.10 5.27
C ALA A 105 -7.87 -15.32 5.54
N ALA A 106 -7.80 -15.80 6.80
CA ALA A 106 -7.03 -16.98 7.17
C ALA A 106 -7.57 -18.23 6.47
N ILE A 107 -8.88 -18.44 6.48
CA ILE A 107 -9.50 -19.59 5.80
C ILE A 107 -9.17 -19.58 4.30
N ILE A 108 -9.37 -18.44 3.61
CA ILE A 108 -9.13 -18.35 2.17
C ILE A 108 -7.66 -18.57 1.81
N ARG A 109 -6.72 -18.05 2.61
CA ARG A 109 -5.30 -18.04 2.29
C ARG A 109 -4.57 -19.30 2.71
N MET A 110 -4.98 -19.93 3.80
CA MET A 110 -4.24 -21.07 4.38
C MET A 110 -4.76 -22.43 3.92
N THR A 111 -5.99 -22.53 3.33
CA THR A 111 -6.51 -23.79 2.84
C THR A 111 -6.11 -24.06 1.38
N GLY A 112 -5.66 -25.29 1.06
CA GLY A 112 -5.29 -25.71 -0.29
C GLY A 112 -4.07 -24.97 -0.85
N LEU A 113 -3.06 -24.69 -0.03
CA LEU A 113 -1.79 -24.09 -0.49
C LEU A 113 -1.03 -25.02 -1.42
N ASP A 114 -1.33 -26.31 -1.39
CA ASP A 114 -0.76 -27.38 -2.21
C ASP A 114 -1.62 -27.72 -3.44
N ASN A 115 -2.67 -26.96 -3.77
CA ASN A 115 -3.47 -27.19 -4.97
C ASN A 115 -2.63 -27.24 -6.25
N VAL A 116 -1.59 -26.40 -6.32
CA VAL A 116 -0.56 -26.44 -7.36
C VAL A 116 0.76 -26.85 -6.71
N ARG A 117 1.26 -28.02 -7.06
CA ARG A 117 2.44 -28.63 -6.41
C ARG A 117 3.78 -28.25 -7.05
N THR A 118 3.77 -27.48 -8.12
CA THR A 118 4.97 -26.97 -8.80
C THR A 118 5.36 -25.58 -8.29
N LEU A 119 6.58 -25.17 -8.50
CA LEU A 119 6.99 -23.78 -8.40
C LEU A 119 6.30 -22.98 -9.51
N VAL A 120 5.74 -21.82 -9.19
CA VAL A 120 5.00 -20.99 -10.13
C VAL A 120 5.67 -19.63 -10.28
N PHE A 121 5.81 -19.17 -11.52
CA PHE A 121 6.37 -17.87 -11.85
C PHE A 121 7.71 -17.62 -11.11
N ASP A 122 7.88 -16.48 -10.44
CA ASP A 122 9.10 -16.12 -9.71
C ASP A 122 9.39 -17.00 -8.46
N GLU A 123 8.50 -17.94 -8.07
CA GLU A 123 8.82 -18.94 -7.05
C GLU A 123 10.08 -19.74 -7.44
N THR A 124 10.32 -19.94 -8.76
CA THR A 124 11.53 -20.62 -9.26
C THR A 124 12.82 -19.97 -8.76
N TYR A 125 12.83 -18.66 -8.52
CA TYR A 125 13.99 -17.95 -7.99
C TYR A 125 13.93 -17.88 -6.46
N TYR A 126 12.84 -17.35 -5.91
CA TYR A 126 12.78 -16.97 -4.50
C TYR A 126 12.75 -18.16 -3.55
N VAL A 127 12.12 -19.27 -3.94
CA VAL A 127 12.08 -20.49 -3.12
C VAL A 127 13.44 -21.17 -3.09
N LYS A 128 14.12 -21.26 -4.23
CA LYS A 128 15.48 -21.82 -4.31
C LYS A 128 16.50 -20.93 -3.60
N ASP A 129 16.40 -19.61 -3.73
CA ASP A 129 17.20 -18.65 -2.98
C ASP A 129 16.95 -18.76 -1.46
N ALA A 130 15.69 -18.93 -1.06
CA ALA A 130 15.33 -19.13 0.34
C ALA A 130 15.96 -20.38 0.92
N TRP A 131 15.95 -21.49 0.16
CA TRP A 131 16.64 -22.72 0.54
C TRP A 131 18.16 -22.50 0.64
N SER A 132 18.76 -21.77 -0.29
CA SER A 132 20.18 -21.42 -0.24
C SER A 132 20.52 -20.63 1.03
N LEU A 133 19.67 -19.66 1.40
CA LEU A 133 19.87 -18.83 2.60
C LEU A 133 19.84 -19.66 3.89
N ILE A 134 18.89 -20.57 4.06
CA ILE A 134 18.82 -21.40 5.28
C ILE A 134 19.92 -22.47 5.33
N THR A 135 20.45 -22.89 4.16
CA THR A 135 21.48 -23.93 4.07
C THR A 135 22.90 -23.37 4.13
N LEU A 136 23.17 -22.28 3.40
CA LEU A 136 24.50 -21.69 3.24
C LEU A 136 24.70 -20.38 4.03
N GLY A 137 23.60 -19.71 4.42
CA GLY A 137 23.61 -18.36 4.97
C GLY A 137 23.61 -17.24 3.93
N TYR A 138 23.72 -17.57 2.64
CA TYR A 138 23.71 -16.65 1.50
C TYR A 138 23.10 -17.33 0.27
N GLU A 139 22.76 -16.57 -0.77
CA GLU A 139 22.21 -17.10 -2.02
C GLU A 139 23.31 -17.81 -2.81
N GLY A 140 23.12 -19.12 -3.04
CA GLY A 140 23.95 -19.95 -3.89
C GLY A 140 23.46 -19.98 -5.34
N THR A 141 24.15 -20.74 -6.20
CA THR A 141 23.73 -20.94 -7.59
C THR A 141 23.07 -22.30 -7.79
N TRP A 142 22.11 -22.35 -8.71
CA TRP A 142 21.38 -23.55 -9.09
C TRP A 142 21.55 -23.83 -10.59
N PRO A 143 21.51 -25.10 -11.03
CA PRO A 143 21.46 -25.42 -12.45
C PRO A 143 20.17 -24.85 -13.10
N ASN A 144 20.24 -24.58 -14.39
CA ASN A 144 19.05 -24.22 -15.17
C ASN A 144 18.04 -25.37 -15.18
N ASN A 145 16.74 -25.03 -15.23
CA ASN A 145 15.61 -25.98 -15.29
C ASN A 145 15.60 -27.00 -14.13
N TYR A 146 15.99 -26.57 -12.92
CA TYR A 146 16.09 -27.45 -11.75
C TYR A 146 14.79 -27.58 -10.94
N ASP A 147 13.72 -26.93 -11.33
CA ASP A 147 12.46 -26.83 -10.55
C ASP A 147 11.82 -28.19 -10.27
N ALA A 148 11.70 -29.04 -11.29
CA ALA A 148 11.13 -30.38 -11.13
C ALA A 148 11.98 -31.25 -10.16
N SER A 149 13.31 -31.18 -10.27
CA SER A 149 14.23 -31.87 -9.35
C SER A 149 14.11 -31.34 -7.93
N PHE A 150 14.03 -30.02 -7.76
CA PHE A 150 13.87 -29.37 -6.46
C PHE A 150 12.56 -29.80 -5.77
N VAL A 151 11.44 -29.72 -6.49
CA VAL A 151 10.12 -30.13 -5.99
C VAL A 151 10.07 -31.63 -5.66
N ALA A 152 10.81 -32.47 -6.42
CA ALA A 152 10.96 -33.90 -6.13
C ALA A 152 11.88 -34.20 -4.92
N GLY A 153 12.40 -33.18 -4.24
CA GLY A 153 13.24 -33.34 -3.04
C GLY A 153 14.75 -33.39 -3.32
N ASN A 154 15.16 -33.31 -4.58
CA ASN A 154 16.57 -33.27 -4.91
C ASN A 154 17.10 -31.83 -4.78
N VAL A 155 17.84 -31.57 -3.71
CA VAL A 155 18.50 -30.28 -3.43
C VAL A 155 20.01 -30.30 -3.70
N SER A 156 20.55 -31.41 -4.25
CA SER A 156 21.98 -31.58 -4.50
C SER A 156 22.52 -30.64 -5.59
N GLY A 157 21.64 -29.98 -6.35
CA GLY A 157 22.06 -29.00 -7.36
C GLY A 157 22.51 -27.67 -6.77
N LEU A 158 22.31 -27.43 -5.46
CA LEU A 158 22.80 -26.20 -4.80
C LEU A 158 24.33 -26.18 -4.79
N ALA A 159 24.91 -25.19 -5.48
CA ALA A 159 26.35 -24.95 -5.43
C ALA A 159 26.67 -23.80 -4.45
N ALA A 160 27.79 -23.95 -3.72
CA ALA A 160 28.26 -22.94 -2.77
C ALA A 160 28.83 -21.67 -3.43
N LYS A 161 28.85 -21.59 -4.78
CA LYS A 161 29.19 -20.37 -5.50
C LYS A 161 28.09 -19.33 -5.29
N GLY A 162 28.45 -18.12 -4.83
CA GLY A 162 27.50 -17.04 -4.62
C GLY A 162 26.72 -16.68 -5.89
N GLY A 163 25.40 -16.79 -5.80
CA GLY A 163 24.46 -16.37 -6.84
C GLY A 163 24.23 -14.87 -6.79
N TYR A 164 23.85 -14.26 -7.91
CA TYR A 164 23.44 -12.85 -7.96
C TYR A 164 21.95 -12.73 -7.65
N PRO A 165 21.55 -12.33 -6.43
CA PRO A 165 20.15 -12.10 -6.12
C PRO A 165 19.72 -10.73 -6.59
N VAL A 166 18.61 -10.69 -7.32
CA VAL A 166 18.05 -9.48 -7.90
C VAL A 166 17.41 -8.57 -6.86
N HIS A 167 16.98 -9.12 -5.72
CA HIS A 167 16.31 -8.43 -4.63
C HIS A 167 17.01 -8.68 -3.29
N PRO A 168 16.90 -7.74 -2.32
CA PRO A 168 17.40 -7.92 -0.97
C PRO A 168 16.83 -9.16 -0.28
N PRO A 169 17.48 -9.69 0.79
CA PRO A 169 17.24 -11.06 1.26
C PRO A 169 16.04 -11.25 2.19
N THR A 170 15.44 -10.19 2.81
CA THR A 170 14.45 -10.36 3.88
C THR A 170 13.25 -11.21 3.48
N GLY A 171 12.68 -10.99 2.28
CA GLY A 171 11.54 -11.79 1.84
C GLY A 171 11.88 -13.26 1.65
N LYS A 172 13.09 -13.56 1.15
CA LYS A 172 13.58 -14.94 0.97
C LYS A 172 13.85 -15.62 2.31
N TRP A 173 14.41 -14.92 3.30
CA TRP A 173 14.52 -15.43 4.67
C TRP A 173 13.16 -15.80 5.25
N LEU A 174 12.12 -14.98 5.02
CA LEU A 174 10.77 -15.29 5.49
C LEU A 174 10.19 -16.54 4.80
N ILE A 175 10.43 -16.74 3.50
CA ILE A 175 10.07 -17.97 2.80
C ILE A 175 10.81 -19.16 3.43
N GLY A 176 12.12 -19.02 3.65
CA GLY A 176 12.97 -20.04 4.27
C GLY A 176 12.50 -20.51 5.64
N LEU A 177 11.96 -19.61 6.48
CA LEU A 177 11.38 -19.98 7.77
C LEU A 177 10.23 -20.99 7.66
N GLY A 178 9.39 -20.86 6.64
CA GLY A 178 8.32 -21.83 6.40
C GLY A 178 8.85 -23.17 5.91
N MET A 179 9.86 -23.15 5.07
CA MET A 179 10.54 -24.36 4.56
C MET A 179 11.26 -25.11 5.68
N GLU A 180 11.92 -24.39 6.60
CA GLU A 180 12.57 -24.97 7.78
C GLU A 180 11.55 -25.66 8.71
N ALA A 181 10.39 -25.03 8.91
CA ALA A 181 9.37 -25.51 9.82
C ALA A 181 8.55 -26.69 9.28
N LEU A 182 8.23 -26.72 7.97
CA LEU A 182 7.27 -27.64 7.38
C LEU A 182 7.85 -28.52 6.25
N GLY A 183 9.11 -28.31 5.91
CA GLY A 183 9.80 -29.08 4.85
C GLY A 183 9.94 -28.31 3.54
N GLN A 184 11.11 -28.49 2.92
CA GLN A 184 11.51 -27.75 1.70
C GLN A 184 10.82 -28.22 0.42
N THR A 185 10.30 -29.45 0.38
CA THR A 185 9.67 -30.04 -0.80
C THR A 185 8.15 -29.97 -0.77
N ASP A 186 7.57 -29.49 0.33
CA ASP A 186 6.13 -29.32 0.44
C ASP A 186 5.72 -27.90 -0.01
N PRO A 187 4.81 -27.76 -0.98
CA PRO A 187 4.26 -26.46 -1.35
C PRO A 187 3.73 -25.63 -0.16
N VAL A 188 3.19 -26.29 0.86
CA VAL A 188 2.79 -25.60 2.09
C VAL A 188 4.01 -25.01 2.80
N GLY A 189 5.14 -25.71 2.84
CA GLY A 189 6.37 -25.22 3.47
C GLY A 189 6.83 -23.89 2.91
N TRP A 190 6.97 -23.76 1.60
CA TRP A 190 7.44 -22.49 1.04
C TRP A 190 6.35 -21.39 0.95
N ARG A 191 5.03 -21.71 1.04
CA ARG A 191 3.94 -20.73 0.92
C ARG A 191 3.34 -20.27 2.24
N ILE A 192 3.49 -21.02 3.34
CA ILE A 192 2.76 -20.77 4.59
C ILE A 192 3.07 -19.40 5.21
N VAL A 193 4.33 -18.97 5.21
CA VAL A 193 4.71 -17.67 5.80
C VAL A 193 4.16 -16.53 4.95
N THR A 194 4.12 -16.68 3.61
CA THR A 194 3.48 -15.71 2.73
C THR A 194 1.97 -15.62 3.00
N ALA A 195 1.31 -16.77 3.26
CA ALA A 195 -0.11 -16.81 3.61
C ALA A 195 -0.38 -16.11 4.96
N ILE A 196 0.45 -16.37 5.97
CA ILE A 196 0.37 -15.69 7.28
C ILE A 196 0.55 -14.17 7.11
N CYS A 197 1.53 -13.72 6.32
CA CYS A 197 1.74 -12.30 6.04
C CYS A 197 0.54 -11.67 5.32
N GLY A 198 -0.12 -12.41 4.40
CA GLY A 198 -1.37 -11.99 3.78
C GLY A 198 -2.53 -11.81 4.77
N VAL A 199 -2.64 -12.71 5.75
CA VAL A 199 -3.62 -12.59 6.85
C VAL A 199 -3.31 -11.39 7.73
N ILE A 200 -2.04 -11.19 8.10
CA ILE A 200 -1.57 -10.02 8.86
C ILE A 200 -1.89 -8.73 8.09
N THR A 201 -1.75 -8.71 6.77
CA THR A 201 -2.06 -7.54 5.93
C THR A 201 -3.53 -7.16 6.05
N VAL A 202 -4.46 -8.12 6.03
CA VAL A 202 -5.91 -7.88 6.26
C VAL A 202 -6.15 -7.33 7.66
N PHE A 203 -5.53 -7.94 8.69
CA PHE A 203 -5.60 -7.43 10.06
C PHE A 203 -5.12 -5.98 10.16
N LEU A 204 -3.96 -5.66 9.59
CA LEU A 204 -3.38 -4.32 9.60
C LEU A 204 -4.29 -3.30 8.88
N LEU A 205 -4.92 -3.68 7.77
CA LEU A 205 -5.87 -2.82 7.07
C LEU A 205 -7.11 -2.51 7.93
N CYS A 206 -7.67 -3.53 8.59
CA CYS A 206 -8.77 -3.33 9.54
C CYS A 206 -8.37 -2.36 10.66
N ARG A 207 -7.14 -2.53 11.21
CA ARG A 207 -6.66 -1.62 12.26
C ARG A 207 -6.42 -0.21 11.74
N LEU A 208 -5.90 -0.06 10.52
CA LEU A 208 -5.74 1.24 9.87
C LEU A 208 -7.11 1.92 9.66
N ALA A 209 -8.08 1.21 9.09
CA ALA A 209 -9.44 1.69 8.86
C ALA A 209 -10.11 2.14 10.17
N GLN A 210 -10.03 1.31 11.24
CA GLN A 210 -10.59 1.63 12.54
C GLN A 210 -9.93 2.86 13.17
N ASN A 211 -8.61 3.00 13.05
CA ASN A 211 -7.89 4.16 13.59
C ASN A 211 -8.15 5.45 12.80
N LEU A 212 -8.43 5.35 11.50
CA LEU A 212 -8.76 6.51 10.67
C LEU A 212 -10.20 6.98 10.86
N PHE A 213 -11.17 6.06 10.90
CA PHE A 213 -12.59 6.41 10.73
C PHE A 213 -13.46 6.05 11.93
N HIS A 214 -12.97 5.24 12.88
CA HIS A 214 -13.70 4.82 14.09
C HIS A 214 -15.06 4.15 13.76
N SER A 215 -15.18 3.52 12.58
CA SER A 215 -16.40 2.87 12.09
C SER A 215 -16.19 1.37 11.96
N PRO A 216 -16.89 0.53 12.75
CA PRO A 216 -16.82 -0.93 12.63
C PRO A 216 -17.28 -1.45 11.27
N LEU A 217 -18.32 -0.82 10.66
CA LEU A 217 -18.78 -1.17 9.32
C LEU A 217 -17.69 -0.94 8.28
N LEU A 218 -17.08 0.24 8.27
CA LEU A 218 -15.98 0.54 7.35
C LEU A 218 -14.79 -0.42 7.58
N THR A 219 -14.48 -0.72 8.84
CA THR A 219 -13.43 -1.68 9.21
C THR A 219 -13.70 -3.06 8.63
N LEU A 220 -14.94 -3.55 8.78
CA LEU A 220 -15.36 -4.84 8.23
C LEU A 220 -15.29 -4.85 6.70
N LEU A 221 -15.84 -3.82 6.04
CA LEU A 221 -15.83 -3.71 4.58
C LEU A 221 -14.41 -3.66 4.02
N ALA A 222 -13.53 -2.84 4.59
CA ALA A 222 -12.13 -2.75 4.16
C ALA A 222 -11.42 -4.11 4.29
N GLY A 223 -11.62 -4.79 5.42
CA GLY A 223 -11.07 -6.11 5.65
C GLY A 223 -11.63 -7.16 4.69
N LEU A 224 -12.94 -7.22 4.47
CA LEU A 224 -13.57 -8.16 3.56
C LEU A 224 -13.16 -7.91 2.11
N PHE A 225 -13.12 -6.67 1.64
CA PHE A 225 -12.71 -6.34 0.28
C PHE A 225 -11.27 -6.77 0.00
N LEU A 226 -10.35 -6.57 0.95
CA LEU A 226 -8.98 -7.06 0.82
C LEU A 226 -8.89 -8.58 0.99
N ALA A 227 -9.68 -9.17 1.88
CA ALA A 227 -9.69 -10.62 2.10
C ALA A 227 -10.13 -11.39 0.86
N THR A 228 -11.02 -10.79 0.05
CA THR A 228 -11.66 -11.38 -1.13
C THR A 228 -11.17 -10.77 -2.46
N ASP A 229 -10.11 -9.97 -2.47
CA ASP A 229 -9.47 -9.50 -3.69
C ASP A 229 -8.53 -10.56 -4.27
N GLY A 230 -8.61 -10.80 -5.58
CA GLY A 230 -7.87 -11.88 -6.23
C GLY A 230 -6.37 -11.69 -6.22
N ILE A 231 -5.86 -10.47 -6.49
CA ILE A 231 -4.41 -10.20 -6.39
C ILE A 231 -3.93 -10.43 -4.96
N ALA A 232 -4.67 -9.92 -3.96
CA ALA A 232 -4.32 -10.12 -2.56
C ALA A 232 -4.35 -11.61 -2.15
N ILE A 233 -5.27 -12.41 -2.72
CA ILE A 233 -5.34 -13.86 -2.48
C ILE A 233 -4.15 -14.57 -3.13
N VAL A 234 -3.95 -14.40 -4.44
CA VAL A 234 -2.89 -15.10 -5.20
C VAL A 234 -1.52 -14.76 -4.62
N MET A 235 -1.23 -13.47 -4.39
CA MET A 235 0.06 -13.02 -3.85
C MET A 235 0.30 -13.41 -2.39
N SER A 236 -0.73 -13.86 -1.68
CA SER A 236 -0.59 -14.46 -0.34
C SER A 236 -0.44 -15.98 -0.39
N ARG A 237 -0.71 -16.62 -1.53
CA ARG A 237 -0.69 -18.08 -1.72
C ARG A 237 0.47 -18.54 -2.60
N THR A 238 1.30 -17.60 -3.05
CA THR A 238 2.51 -17.84 -3.83
C THR A 238 3.69 -17.13 -3.17
N SER A 239 4.86 -17.76 -3.16
CA SER A 239 6.05 -17.25 -2.47
C SER A 239 6.76 -16.17 -3.27
N ILE A 240 6.04 -15.08 -3.52
CA ILE A 240 6.51 -13.90 -4.25
C ILE A 240 6.67 -12.73 -3.27
N LEU A 241 7.71 -11.92 -3.49
CA LEU A 241 8.19 -10.94 -2.52
C LEU A 241 7.22 -9.77 -2.25
N ASP A 242 6.36 -9.42 -3.23
CA ASP A 242 5.52 -8.22 -3.18
C ASP A 242 4.48 -8.23 -2.05
N GLY A 243 4.03 -9.43 -1.62
CA GLY A 243 3.13 -9.58 -0.47
C GLY A 243 3.75 -9.11 0.85
N TYR A 244 5.03 -9.42 1.07
CA TYR A 244 5.78 -8.96 2.25
C TYR A 244 5.99 -7.45 2.23
N LEU A 245 6.31 -6.88 1.06
CA LEU A 245 6.40 -5.43 0.88
C LEU A 245 5.08 -4.74 1.26
N ALA A 246 3.94 -5.25 0.78
CA ALA A 246 2.61 -4.73 1.09
C ALA A 246 2.34 -4.72 2.60
N MET A 247 2.66 -5.80 3.29
CA MET A 247 2.49 -5.95 4.75
C MET A 247 3.31 -4.92 5.52
N PHE A 248 4.62 -4.82 5.25
CA PHE A 248 5.50 -3.88 5.96
C PHE A 248 5.15 -2.42 5.66
N ALA A 249 4.82 -2.11 4.40
CA ALA A 249 4.37 -0.77 4.02
C ALA A 249 3.09 -0.38 4.77
N LEU A 250 2.07 -1.24 4.78
CA LEU A 250 0.80 -0.98 5.47
C LEU A 250 1.00 -0.81 6.98
N ALA A 251 1.88 -1.61 7.58
CA ALA A 251 2.26 -1.48 8.99
C ALA A 251 2.92 -0.12 9.28
N ALA A 252 3.80 0.38 8.39
CA ALA A 252 4.40 1.69 8.52
C ALA A 252 3.36 2.81 8.43
N PHE A 253 2.37 2.72 7.52
CA PHE A 253 1.24 3.65 7.46
C PHE A 253 0.43 3.64 8.75
N LEU A 254 0.14 2.47 9.32
CA LEU A 254 -0.55 2.37 10.61
C LEU A 254 0.26 3.04 11.73
N CYS A 255 1.57 2.86 11.77
CA CYS A 255 2.44 3.52 12.75
C CYS A 255 2.38 5.05 12.62
N VAL A 256 2.41 5.61 11.41
CA VAL A 256 2.30 7.06 11.20
C VAL A 256 0.93 7.60 11.65
N VAL A 257 -0.15 6.82 11.47
CA VAL A 257 -1.49 7.19 11.99
C VAL A 257 -1.51 7.13 13.51
N LYS A 258 -0.90 6.11 14.14
CA LYS A 258 -0.76 6.00 15.59
C LYS A 258 0.07 7.13 16.18
N ASP A 259 1.16 7.50 15.50
CA ASP A 259 1.96 8.66 15.87
C ASP A 259 1.12 9.94 15.92
N GLN A 260 0.28 10.16 14.92
CA GLN A 260 -0.61 11.31 14.93
C GLN A 260 -1.58 11.29 16.10
N GLN A 261 -2.19 10.16 16.41
CA GLN A 261 -3.13 10.03 17.52
C GLN A 261 -2.46 10.32 18.87
N MET A 262 -1.22 9.90 19.04
CA MET A 262 -0.45 10.11 20.27
C MET A 262 0.09 11.55 20.38
N SER A 263 0.63 12.09 19.30
CA SER A 263 1.34 13.38 19.31
C SER A 263 0.41 14.60 19.28
N ARG A 264 -0.78 14.49 18.67
CA ARG A 264 -1.70 15.62 18.50
C ARG A 264 -2.20 16.24 19.81
N PRO A 265 -2.73 15.49 20.78
CA PRO A 265 -3.17 16.08 22.04
C PRO A 265 -2.05 16.85 22.74
N THR A 266 -0.86 16.25 22.80
CA THR A 266 0.33 16.88 23.41
C THR A 266 0.73 18.17 22.71
N LEU A 267 0.79 18.17 21.37
CA LEU A 267 1.17 19.33 20.58
C LEU A 267 0.10 20.43 20.71
N THR A 268 -1.18 20.07 20.68
CA THR A 268 -2.30 21.02 20.87
C THR A 268 -2.17 21.73 22.22
N SER A 269 -2.09 20.96 23.32
CA SER A 269 -1.99 21.52 24.66
C SER A 269 -0.79 22.46 24.80
N LYS A 270 0.39 22.07 24.30
CA LYS A 270 1.58 22.89 24.35
C LYS A 270 1.48 24.17 23.49
N LEU A 271 0.89 24.08 22.28
CA LEU A 271 0.74 25.23 21.40
C LEU A 271 -0.30 26.22 21.94
N THR A 272 -1.43 25.75 22.47
CA THR A 272 -2.45 26.65 23.05
C THR A 272 -1.99 27.36 24.33
N ALA A 273 -1.09 26.74 25.08
CA ALA A 273 -0.46 27.36 26.25
C ALA A 273 0.75 28.26 25.92
N TRP A 274 1.21 28.28 24.65
CA TRP A 274 2.38 29.04 24.26
C TRP A 274 2.01 30.49 23.93
N GLU A 275 2.63 31.46 24.59
CA GLU A 275 2.35 32.89 24.45
C GLU A 275 2.59 33.44 23.02
N GLY A 276 3.39 32.75 22.20
CA GLY A 276 3.65 33.11 20.81
C GLY A 276 2.57 32.69 19.82
N ILE A 277 1.46 32.07 20.26
CA ILE A 277 0.39 31.60 19.37
C ILE A 277 -0.51 32.75 18.95
N GLY A 278 -0.80 32.88 17.64
CA GLY A 278 -1.75 33.84 17.10
C GLY A 278 -3.15 33.26 16.93
N ALA A 279 -4.05 34.02 16.33
CA ALA A 279 -5.41 33.55 16.05
C ALA A 279 -5.41 32.35 15.09
N PRO A 280 -6.32 31.37 15.29
CA PRO A 280 -6.50 30.24 14.37
C PRO A 280 -6.80 30.68 12.94
N ARG A 281 -6.25 29.99 11.96
CA ARG A 281 -6.37 30.34 10.54
C ARG A 281 -7.24 29.36 9.79
N HIS A 282 -8.20 29.90 9.02
CA HIS A 282 -9.14 29.12 8.20
C HIS A 282 -9.13 29.59 6.74
N GLY A 283 -9.39 28.68 5.80
CA GLY A 283 -9.64 28.99 4.39
C GLY A 283 -8.39 29.25 3.50
N TRP A 284 -8.64 29.49 2.20
CA TRP A 284 -7.59 29.68 1.17
C TRP A 284 -6.90 31.05 1.22
N ALA A 285 -7.58 32.09 1.68
CA ALA A 285 -7.00 33.45 1.78
C ALA A 285 -5.75 33.48 2.66
N SER A 286 -5.70 32.61 3.67
CA SER A 286 -4.54 32.51 4.56
C SER A 286 -3.39 31.67 3.96
N LEU A 287 -3.59 31.01 2.80
CA LEU A 287 -2.52 30.30 2.10
C LEU A 287 -1.51 31.28 1.46
N ARG A 288 -1.96 32.46 1.01
CA ARG A 288 -1.06 33.54 0.57
C ARG A 288 -0.14 33.99 1.71
N ALA A 289 -0.66 34.10 2.93
CA ALA A 289 0.16 34.39 4.12
C ALA A 289 1.13 33.25 4.47
N PHE A 290 0.80 31.99 4.11
CA PHE A 290 1.69 30.85 4.25
C PHE A 290 2.89 30.90 3.29
N VAL A 291 2.68 31.35 2.06
CA VAL A 291 3.74 31.43 1.03
C VAL A 291 4.61 32.69 1.21
N THR A 292 4.06 33.78 1.72
CA THR A 292 4.78 35.05 1.87
C THR A 292 5.68 35.13 3.11
N LEU A 293 5.75 34.08 3.95
CA LEU A 293 6.67 33.82 5.06
C LEU A 293 7.47 35.04 5.58
N ARG A 294 6.83 36.17 5.79
CA ARG A 294 7.47 37.29 6.46
C ARG A 294 7.27 37.07 7.96
N ASP A 295 8.31 36.56 8.61
CA ASP A 295 8.39 36.44 10.06
C ASP A 295 8.18 37.82 10.71
N GLN A 296 6.94 38.07 11.16
CA GLN A 296 6.63 39.31 11.88
C GLN A 296 7.11 39.27 13.35
N HIS A 297 7.51 38.08 13.86
CA HIS A 297 7.81 37.85 15.28
C HIS A 297 9.10 37.08 15.53
N GLY A 298 10.15 37.30 14.75
CA GLY A 298 11.47 36.72 15.02
C GLY A 298 11.54 35.18 14.90
N PHE A 299 12.55 34.57 15.53
CA PHE A 299 12.91 33.15 15.42
C PHE A 299 12.02 32.20 16.25
N ALA A 300 10.72 32.40 16.32
CA ALA A 300 9.82 31.59 17.13
C ALA A 300 9.69 30.15 16.59
N ILE A 301 10.31 29.17 17.27
CA ILE A 301 10.25 27.74 16.92
C ILE A 301 9.00 27.11 17.51
N GLY A 302 8.59 27.51 18.71
CA GLY A 302 7.48 26.94 19.46
C GLY A 302 7.75 25.52 20.00
N PRO A 303 6.77 24.92 20.68
CA PRO A 303 6.92 23.62 21.31
C PRO A 303 6.90 22.45 20.30
N ASN A 304 7.50 21.33 20.72
CA ASN A 304 7.51 20.06 19.96
C ASN A 304 6.35 19.12 20.36
N ALA A 305 6.09 18.12 19.52
CA ALA A 305 5.04 17.11 19.71
C ALA A 305 5.38 16.04 20.78
N GLY A 306 6.56 16.08 21.41
CA GLY A 306 6.99 15.13 22.41
C GLY A 306 7.58 13.83 21.84
N ARG A 307 7.45 12.72 22.62
CA ARG A 307 7.99 11.42 22.22
C ARG A 307 7.23 10.83 21.02
N ARG A 308 7.98 10.23 20.08
CA ARG A 308 7.40 9.72 18.81
C ARG A 308 7.86 8.28 18.49
N PRO A 309 7.62 7.29 19.38
CA PRO A 309 8.09 5.92 19.18
C PRO A 309 7.49 5.26 17.94
N TRP A 310 6.28 5.67 17.52
CA TRP A 310 5.66 5.15 16.32
C TRP A 310 6.36 5.57 15.03
N LEU A 311 7.08 6.70 15.02
CA LEU A 311 7.91 7.09 13.87
C LEU A 311 9.18 6.23 13.78
N LEU A 312 9.78 5.87 14.93
CA LEU A 312 10.87 4.90 14.95
C LEU A 312 10.41 3.55 14.41
N ALA A 313 9.25 3.05 14.87
CA ALA A 313 8.66 1.83 14.36
C ALA A 313 8.35 1.92 12.85
N ALA A 314 7.82 3.05 12.37
CA ALA A 314 7.59 3.29 10.95
C ALA A 314 8.90 3.24 10.15
N GLY A 315 10.00 3.81 10.66
CA GLY A 315 11.31 3.74 10.02
C GLY A 315 11.83 2.31 9.90
N ILE A 316 11.77 1.52 10.99
CA ILE A 316 12.14 0.10 10.99
C ILE A 316 11.31 -0.67 9.94
N LEU A 317 9.98 -0.46 9.90
CA LEU A 317 9.10 -1.13 8.95
C LEU A 317 9.36 -0.71 7.50
N CYS A 318 9.70 0.55 7.26
CA CYS A 318 10.15 1.01 5.93
C CYS A 318 11.51 0.38 5.55
N GLY A 319 12.41 0.19 6.52
CA GLY A 319 13.66 -0.53 6.32
C GLY A 319 13.41 -1.99 5.93
N LEU A 320 12.49 -2.69 6.64
CA LEU A 320 12.05 -4.05 6.29
C LEU A 320 11.39 -4.11 4.91
N ALA A 321 10.51 -3.17 4.59
CA ALA A 321 9.90 -3.07 3.26
C ALA A 321 10.96 -2.91 2.16
N SER A 322 11.96 -2.04 2.38
CA SER A 322 13.06 -1.80 1.45
C SER A 322 13.98 -3.01 1.33
N SER A 323 14.15 -3.80 2.41
CA SER A 323 14.94 -5.03 2.44
C SER A 323 14.21 -6.25 1.85
N VAL A 324 12.96 -6.09 1.45
CA VAL A 324 12.23 -7.01 0.56
C VAL A 324 12.37 -6.56 -0.90
N LYS A 325 11.96 -5.32 -1.18
CA LYS A 325 12.09 -4.67 -2.50
C LYS A 325 12.36 -3.18 -2.35
N TRP A 326 13.18 -2.61 -3.22
CA TRP A 326 13.56 -1.19 -3.17
C TRP A 326 12.39 -0.21 -3.29
N SER A 327 11.24 -0.64 -3.79
CA SER A 327 10.01 0.17 -3.75
C SER A 327 9.59 0.58 -2.31
N GLY A 328 10.08 -0.09 -1.28
CA GLY A 328 9.96 0.34 0.12
C GLY A 328 10.56 1.73 0.41
N VAL A 329 11.58 2.16 -0.35
CA VAL A 329 12.17 3.50 -0.22
C VAL A 329 11.15 4.58 -0.58
N TYR A 330 10.28 4.35 -1.57
CA TYR A 330 9.21 5.30 -1.90
C TYR A 330 8.19 5.43 -0.77
N VAL A 331 7.95 4.35 -0.01
CA VAL A 331 7.10 4.39 1.19
C VAL A 331 7.72 5.29 2.25
N LEU A 332 9.02 5.13 2.54
CA LEU A 332 9.75 5.96 3.49
C LEU A 332 9.70 7.45 3.09
N ALA A 333 10.00 7.75 1.83
CA ALA A 333 9.98 9.12 1.30
C ALA A 333 8.58 9.75 1.38
N CYS A 334 7.55 9.01 0.92
CA CYS A 334 6.17 9.49 0.96
C CYS A 334 5.67 9.73 2.39
N LEU A 335 5.93 8.81 3.31
CA LEU A 335 5.55 8.97 4.72
C LEU A 335 6.31 10.11 5.41
N GLY A 336 7.60 10.30 5.10
CA GLY A 336 8.39 11.44 5.60
C GLY A 336 7.80 12.78 5.13
N ILE A 337 7.48 12.90 3.84
CA ILE A 337 6.83 14.08 3.26
C ILE A 337 5.44 14.28 3.88
N PHE A 338 4.66 13.21 4.02
CA PHE A 338 3.33 13.27 4.66
C PHE A 338 3.42 13.80 6.10
N VAL A 339 4.36 13.31 6.90
CA VAL A 339 4.61 13.79 8.27
C VAL A 339 4.98 15.26 8.25
N ALA A 340 5.88 15.70 7.37
CA ALA A 340 6.29 17.10 7.25
C ALA A 340 5.10 18.02 6.91
N ILE A 341 4.34 17.69 5.86
CA ILE A 341 3.14 18.45 5.46
C ILE A 341 2.13 18.51 6.61
N ARG A 342 1.93 17.39 7.30
CA ARG A 342 1.04 17.27 8.45
C ARG A 342 1.43 18.23 9.58
N GLU A 343 2.70 18.26 9.98
CA GLU A 343 3.19 19.09 11.07
C GLU A 343 3.11 20.59 10.75
N VAL A 344 3.48 20.95 9.52
CA VAL A 344 3.35 22.33 9.02
C VAL A 344 1.89 22.78 8.99
N THR A 345 1.01 21.97 8.38
CA THR A 345 -0.42 22.30 8.24
C THR A 345 -1.11 22.45 9.60
N TYR A 346 -0.73 21.61 10.55
CA TYR A 346 -1.33 21.65 11.88
C TYR A 346 -0.96 22.93 12.65
N ARG A 347 0.34 23.29 12.69
CA ARG A 347 0.81 24.53 13.29
C ARG A 347 0.18 25.77 12.64
N TRP A 348 0.10 25.73 11.31
CA TRP A 348 -0.54 26.81 10.57
C TRP A 348 -1.99 27.00 10.96
N ARG A 349 -2.78 25.93 11.09
CA ARG A 349 -4.19 25.98 11.51
C ARG A 349 -4.37 26.55 12.91
N LEU A 350 -3.46 26.24 13.81
CA LEU A 350 -3.52 26.73 15.20
C LEU A 350 -2.99 28.18 15.35
N GLY A 351 -2.55 28.83 14.28
CA GLY A 351 -2.10 30.22 14.34
C GLY A 351 -0.63 30.42 14.67
N HIS A 352 0.22 29.37 14.53
CA HIS A 352 1.65 29.52 14.74
C HIS A 352 2.23 30.59 13.80
N PRO A 353 3.02 31.59 14.29
CA PRO A 353 3.52 32.69 13.46
C PRO A 353 4.45 32.22 12.34
N SER A 354 5.28 31.20 12.59
CA SER A 354 6.24 30.62 11.63
C SER A 354 6.02 29.10 11.49
N PRO A 355 4.90 28.64 10.89
CA PRO A 355 4.49 27.23 10.93
C PRO A 355 5.48 26.27 10.24
N VAL A 356 6.10 26.70 9.12
CA VAL A 356 7.08 25.88 8.39
C VAL A 356 8.34 25.70 9.22
N ARG A 357 8.90 26.80 9.70
CA ARG A 357 10.13 26.80 10.50
C ARG A 357 9.94 26.08 11.83
N GLY A 358 8.82 26.37 12.52
CA GLY A 358 8.46 25.70 13.77
C GLY A 358 8.30 24.18 13.56
N ALA A 359 7.65 23.75 12.49
CA ALA A 359 7.53 22.33 12.17
C ALA A 359 8.88 21.69 11.83
N LEU A 360 9.68 22.30 10.93
CA LEU A 360 10.94 21.74 10.48
C LEU A 360 11.93 21.52 11.64
N ILE A 361 12.08 22.51 12.50
CA ILE A 361 13.06 22.45 13.60
C ILE A 361 12.54 21.64 14.78
N ALA A 362 11.27 21.82 15.18
CA ALA A 362 10.76 21.17 16.37
C ALA A 362 10.41 19.68 16.18
N ASP A 363 9.92 19.28 14.99
CA ASP A 363 9.38 17.91 14.81
C ASP A 363 9.85 17.18 13.56
N VAL A 364 9.98 17.85 12.40
CA VAL A 364 10.30 17.16 11.14
C VAL A 364 11.75 16.65 11.16
N TRP A 365 12.66 17.41 11.75
CA TRP A 365 14.04 16.98 11.95
C TRP A 365 14.13 15.72 12.82
N TRP A 366 13.37 15.68 13.91
CA TRP A 366 13.30 14.49 14.76
C TRP A 366 12.62 13.31 14.05
N ALA A 367 11.56 13.56 13.27
CA ALA A 367 10.94 12.53 12.44
C ALA A 367 11.95 11.94 11.44
N PHE A 368 12.78 12.79 10.81
CA PHE A 368 13.84 12.32 9.92
C PHE A 368 14.85 11.44 10.67
N ILE A 369 15.37 11.87 11.84
CA ILE A 369 16.32 11.09 12.65
C ILE A 369 15.72 9.76 13.09
N LEU A 370 14.45 9.72 13.45
CA LEU A 370 13.80 8.50 13.89
C LEU A 370 13.52 7.53 12.72
N MET A 371 13.11 8.04 11.56
CA MET A 371 12.67 7.20 10.44
C MET A 371 13.82 6.81 9.51
N VAL A 372 14.66 7.75 9.09
CA VAL A 372 15.66 7.46 8.03
C VAL A 372 16.82 6.62 8.53
N PRO A 373 17.52 7.01 9.62
CA PRO A 373 18.60 6.18 10.16
C PRO A 373 18.13 4.78 10.58
N SER A 374 16.95 4.66 11.20
CA SER A 374 16.43 3.35 11.59
C SER A 374 16.09 2.47 10.37
N ALA A 375 15.56 3.06 9.29
CA ALA A 375 15.33 2.34 8.04
C ALA A 375 16.65 1.86 7.42
N ILE A 376 17.69 2.71 7.37
CA ILE A 376 19.01 2.37 6.85
C ILE A 376 19.65 1.25 7.68
N LEU A 377 19.63 1.37 9.01
CA LEU A 377 20.19 0.35 9.90
C LEU A 377 19.48 -1.00 9.73
N THR A 378 18.14 -0.99 9.66
CA THR A 378 17.36 -2.21 9.42
C THR A 378 17.69 -2.81 8.05
N TYR A 379 17.79 -1.99 7.02
CA TYR A 379 18.17 -2.43 5.68
C TYR A 379 19.55 -3.08 5.66
N ILE A 380 20.56 -2.42 6.25
CA ILE A 380 21.93 -2.97 6.32
C ILE A 380 21.95 -4.26 7.14
N ALA A 381 21.24 -4.30 8.28
CA ALA A 381 21.15 -5.49 9.12
C ALA A 381 20.54 -6.69 8.39
N SER A 382 19.63 -6.46 7.43
CA SER A 382 19.04 -7.56 6.64
C SER A 382 20.05 -8.32 5.79
N TRP A 383 21.18 -7.69 5.45
CA TRP A 383 22.27 -8.28 4.70
C TRP A 383 23.26 -9.08 5.57
N PHE A 384 22.88 -9.39 6.83
CA PHE A 384 23.75 -10.10 7.79
C PHE A 384 24.37 -11.37 7.19
N GLY A 385 23.58 -12.24 6.55
CA GLY A 385 24.08 -13.45 5.90
C GLY A 385 25.14 -13.14 4.85
N TRP A 386 24.94 -12.11 4.03
CA TRP A 386 25.93 -11.68 3.05
C TRP A 386 27.22 -11.17 3.71
N PHE A 387 27.12 -10.36 4.78
CA PHE A 387 28.30 -9.84 5.49
C PHE A 387 29.15 -10.93 6.15
N THR A 388 28.53 -12.01 6.60
CA THR A 388 29.22 -13.08 7.34
C THR A 388 29.81 -14.17 6.44
N HIS A 389 29.50 -14.17 5.14
CA HIS A 389 29.95 -15.21 4.20
C HIS A 389 30.68 -14.59 3.01
N PRO A 390 32.04 -14.60 3.03
CA PRO A 390 32.85 -14.04 1.93
C PRO A 390 32.63 -14.71 0.58
N GLN A 391 32.01 -15.89 0.55
CA GLN A 391 31.65 -16.64 -0.67
C GLN A 391 30.42 -16.05 -1.38
N ALA A 392 29.63 -15.22 -0.68
CA ALA A 392 28.47 -14.57 -1.27
C ALA A 392 28.87 -13.66 -2.43
N HIS A 393 27.94 -13.47 -3.38
CA HIS A 393 28.23 -12.74 -4.61
C HIS A 393 28.69 -11.30 -4.33
N GLY A 394 29.76 -10.91 -4.97
CA GLY A 394 30.19 -9.50 -5.00
C GLY A 394 31.25 -9.10 -3.99
N HIS A 395 31.70 -9.99 -3.08
CA HIS A 395 32.79 -9.69 -2.17
C HIS A 395 34.16 -9.52 -2.87
N GLY A 396 35.03 -8.70 -2.30
CA GLY A 396 36.40 -8.47 -2.77
C GLY A 396 36.54 -7.52 -3.97
N ARG A 397 35.44 -6.96 -4.49
CA ARG A 397 35.43 -6.13 -5.69
C ARG A 397 35.97 -4.72 -5.48
N SER A 398 35.90 -4.19 -4.27
CA SER A 398 36.43 -2.85 -3.93
C SER A 398 37.94 -2.83 -3.79
N GLY A 399 38.58 -3.99 -3.60
CA GLY A 399 40.00 -4.09 -3.24
C GLY A 399 40.33 -3.57 -1.84
N ILE A 400 39.34 -3.23 -1.04
CA ILE A 400 39.48 -2.75 0.34
C ILE A 400 39.24 -3.90 1.29
N SER A 401 40.05 -4.05 2.32
CA SER A 401 39.90 -5.11 3.33
C SER A 401 39.01 -4.70 4.52
N GLY A 402 38.49 -5.69 5.24
CA GLY A 402 37.72 -5.50 6.47
C GLY A 402 36.31 -4.98 6.22
N PHE A 403 35.62 -4.51 7.28
CA PHE A 403 34.22 -4.10 7.23
C PHE A 403 33.97 -2.93 6.27
N ALA A 404 34.92 -1.98 6.18
CA ALA A 404 34.81 -0.88 5.22
C ALA A 404 34.84 -1.39 3.75
N GLY A 405 35.63 -2.44 3.49
CA GLY A 405 35.65 -3.13 2.20
C GLY A 405 34.33 -3.82 1.90
N ALA A 406 33.75 -4.53 2.87
CA ALA A 406 32.44 -5.16 2.70
C ALA A 406 31.33 -4.12 2.42
N LEU A 407 31.34 -2.95 3.06
CA LEU A 407 30.39 -1.87 2.74
C LEU A 407 30.60 -1.30 1.32
N ALA A 408 31.86 -1.16 0.90
CA ALA A 408 32.18 -0.71 -0.46
C ALA A 408 31.76 -1.75 -1.52
N ASP A 409 31.96 -3.03 -1.24
CA ASP A 409 31.50 -4.14 -2.10
C ASP A 409 29.98 -4.17 -2.20
N LEU A 410 29.29 -4.01 -1.07
CA LEU A 410 27.83 -3.92 -1.05
C LEU A 410 27.33 -2.73 -1.86
N TRP A 411 28.02 -1.60 -1.82
CA TRP A 411 27.67 -0.44 -2.65
C TRP A 411 27.87 -0.70 -4.15
N ILE A 412 28.95 -1.41 -4.53
CA ILE A 412 29.17 -1.85 -5.92
C ILE A 412 28.04 -2.78 -6.36
N TYR A 413 27.66 -3.73 -5.52
CA TYR A 413 26.56 -4.63 -5.74
C TYR A 413 25.23 -3.89 -5.94
N HIS A 414 24.94 -2.88 -5.11
CA HIS A 414 23.73 -2.05 -5.26
C HIS A 414 23.71 -1.27 -6.59
N LYS A 415 24.85 -0.81 -7.09
CA LYS A 415 24.94 -0.20 -8.42
C LYS A 415 24.61 -1.19 -9.54
N GLU A 416 25.01 -2.45 -9.40
CA GLU A 416 24.64 -3.52 -10.36
C GLU A 416 23.14 -3.81 -10.30
N MET A 417 22.58 -3.96 -9.09
CA MET A 417 21.15 -4.14 -8.93
C MET A 417 20.35 -2.97 -9.53
N TRP A 418 20.81 -1.73 -9.33
CA TRP A 418 20.19 -0.56 -9.94
C TRP A 418 20.21 -0.65 -11.47
N LYS A 419 21.37 -0.94 -12.05
CA LYS A 419 21.53 -1.11 -13.51
C LYS A 419 20.61 -2.21 -14.05
N PHE A 420 20.54 -3.35 -13.36
CA PHE A 420 19.63 -4.44 -13.71
C PHE A 420 18.16 -3.96 -13.68
N HIS A 421 17.73 -3.37 -12.56
CA HIS A 421 16.34 -2.97 -12.40
C HIS A 421 15.91 -1.84 -13.34
N THR A 422 16.81 -0.94 -13.73
CA THR A 422 16.47 0.15 -14.68
C THR A 422 16.57 -0.30 -16.13
N GLY A 423 17.37 -1.31 -16.42
CA GLY A 423 17.64 -1.80 -17.78
C GLY A 423 16.83 -3.03 -18.22
N LEU A 424 15.97 -3.58 -17.35
CA LEU A 424 15.19 -4.79 -17.68
C LEU A 424 14.08 -4.46 -18.70
N THR A 425 14.32 -4.79 -19.97
CA THR A 425 13.39 -4.55 -21.08
C THR A 425 13.09 -5.82 -21.90
N THR A 426 13.54 -6.99 -21.43
CA THR A 426 13.25 -8.27 -22.09
C THR A 426 11.73 -8.46 -22.20
N PRO A 427 11.17 -8.66 -23.39
CA PRO A 427 9.74 -8.85 -23.56
C PRO A 427 9.22 -10.06 -22.80
N HIS A 428 8.04 -9.94 -22.22
CA HIS A 428 7.37 -11.05 -21.54
C HIS A 428 5.89 -11.05 -21.90
N THR A 429 5.30 -12.23 -22.13
CA THR A 429 3.90 -12.39 -22.55
C THR A 429 2.90 -11.71 -21.63
N TYR A 430 3.18 -11.70 -20.32
CA TYR A 430 2.31 -11.09 -19.32
C TYR A 430 2.75 -9.68 -18.87
N GLN A 431 3.72 -9.06 -19.57
CA GLN A 431 4.07 -7.68 -19.24
C GLN A 431 2.85 -6.76 -19.41
N SER A 432 2.71 -5.77 -18.55
CA SER A 432 1.57 -4.88 -18.56
C SER A 432 1.97 -3.42 -18.30
N ASN A 433 1.34 -2.51 -19.04
CA ASN A 433 1.58 -1.09 -18.86
C ASN A 433 0.91 -0.59 -17.55
N PRO A 434 1.63 0.15 -16.68
CA PRO A 434 1.09 0.58 -15.38
C PRO A 434 -0.12 1.50 -15.50
N TYR A 435 -0.30 2.22 -16.60
CA TYR A 435 -1.49 3.04 -16.86
C TYR A 435 -2.79 2.21 -16.97
N THR A 436 -2.68 0.91 -17.22
CA THR A 436 -3.83 -0.02 -17.34
C THR A 436 -4.09 -0.85 -16.09
N TRP A 437 -3.22 -0.75 -15.06
CA TRP A 437 -3.30 -1.61 -13.88
C TRP A 437 -4.59 -1.43 -13.09
N LEU A 438 -5.08 -0.20 -12.93
CA LEU A 438 -6.33 0.05 -12.21
C LEU A 438 -7.56 -0.58 -12.92
N ALA A 439 -7.49 -0.75 -14.23
CA ALA A 439 -8.53 -1.40 -15.01
C ALA A 439 -8.35 -2.92 -15.15
N GLN A 440 -7.24 -3.48 -14.63
CA GLN A 440 -6.91 -4.92 -14.68
C GLN A 440 -6.89 -5.47 -16.12
N VAL A 441 -6.33 -4.70 -17.09
CA VAL A 441 -6.40 -5.04 -18.51
C VAL A 441 -5.57 -6.28 -18.86
N ARG A 442 -4.36 -6.43 -18.26
CA ARG A 442 -3.47 -7.59 -18.50
C ARG A 442 -3.03 -8.20 -17.18
N PRO A 443 -3.76 -9.18 -16.62
CA PRO A 443 -3.33 -9.92 -15.44
C PRO A 443 -2.20 -10.88 -15.80
N THR A 444 -1.52 -11.40 -14.78
CA THR A 444 -0.45 -12.38 -14.94
C THR A 444 -0.96 -13.76 -14.54
N SER A 445 -0.92 -14.73 -15.45
CA SER A 445 -1.16 -16.14 -15.11
C SER A 445 0.13 -16.73 -14.55
N PHE A 446 0.10 -17.17 -13.30
CA PHE A 446 1.23 -17.81 -12.63
C PHE A 446 1.29 -19.32 -12.92
N HIS A 447 0.15 -19.92 -13.14
CA HIS A 447 0.00 -21.30 -13.52
C HIS A 447 -1.25 -21.46 -14.40
N TRP A 448 -1.11 -22.24 -15.45
CA TRP A 448 -2.24 -22.71 -16.24
C TRP A 448 -1.91 -24.09 -16.81
N SER A 449 -2.86 -25.02 -16.70
CA SER A 449 -2.78 -26.32 -17.33
C SER A 449 -4.18 -26.84 -17.67
N ASN A 450 -4.27 -27.51 -18.81
CA ASN A 450 -5.42 -28.30 -19.24
C ASN A 450 -5.00 -29.73 -19.65
N ASP A 451 -3.92 -30.23 -19.05
CA ASP A 451 -3.37 -31.55 -19.33
C ASP A 451 -4.47 -32.64 -19.12
N ALA A 452 -4.46 -33.64 -19.99
CA ALA A 452 -5.42 -34.76 -19.93
C ALA A 452 -5.31 -35.62 -18.65
N SER A 453 -4.18 -35.49 -17.93
CA SER A 453 -3.98 -36.13 -16.63
C SER A 453 -4.74 -35.46 -15.48
N ILE A 454 -5.21 -34.21 -15.66
CA ILE A 454 -5.99 -33.49 -14.64
C ILE A 454 -7.40 -34.08 -14.61
N THR A 455 -7.79 -34.61 -13.45
CA THR A 455 -9.09 -35.21 -13.19
C THR A 455 -9.80 -34.50 -12.05
N GLY A 456 -11.12 -34.75 -11.88
CA GLY A 456 -11.91 -34.22 -10.78
C GLY A 456 -12.87 -33.09 -11.15
N CYS A 457 -12.97 -32.73 -12.44
CA CYS A 457 -14.01 -31.85 -12.95
C CYS A 457 -15.19 -32.66 -13.53
N ALA A 458 -16.36 -32.03 -13.66
CA ALA A 458 -17.60 -32.71 -14.09
C ALA A 458 -17.60 -33.10 -15.57
N SER A 459 -17.02 -32.27 -16.45
CA SER A 459 -17.08 -32.49 -17.91
C SER A 459 -15.99 -33.43 -18.44
N GLY A 460 -15.02 -33.83 -17.63
CA GLY A 460 -13.84 -34.58 -18.05
C GLY A 460 -12.81 -33.75 -18.86
N LYS A 461 -13.11 -32.50 -19.20
CA LYS A 461 -12.17 -31.52 -19.74
C LYS A 461 -11.81 -30.52 -18.64
N CYS A 462 -10.78 -30.83 -17.89
CA CYS A 462 -10.38 -30.05 -16.73
C CYS A 462 -9.36 -28.97 -17.08
N ALA A 463 -9.34 -27.94 -16.26
CA ALA A 463 -8.30 -26.90 -16.26
C ALA A 463 -7.95 -26.50 -14.84
N THR A 464 -6.71 -26.08 -14.63
CA THR A 464 -6.24 -25.41 -13.41
C THR A 464 -5.63 -24.09 -13.79
N ASN A 465 -5.90 -23.04 -13.01
CA ASN A 465 -5.31 -21.73 -13.25
C ASN A 465 -5.05 -21.01 -11.93
N VAL A 466 -3.89 -20.36 -11.82
CA VAL A 466 -3.58 -19.38 -10.78
C VAL A 466 -3.31 -18.06 -11.47
N VAL A 467 -4.30 -17.19 -11.52
CA VAL A 467 -4.21 -15.91 -12.21
C VAL A 467 -4.20 -14.74 -11.21
N ALA A 468 -3.15 -13.93 -11.25
CA ALA A 468 -3.04 -12.71 -10.45
C ALA A 468 -3.90 -11.59 -11.07
N LEU A 469 -5.20 -11.75 -10.97
CA LEU A 469 -6.25 -10.84 -11.38
C LEU A 469 -6.95 -10.31 -10.12
N GLY A 470 -7.01 -9.00 -9.94
CA GLY A 470 -7.83 -8.40 -8.88
C GLY A 470 -9.32 -8.65 -9.09
N ASN A 471 -10.12 -8.52 -8.04
CA ASN A 471 -11.57 -8.57 -8.19
C ASN A 471 -12.04 -7.46 -9.15
N PRO A 472 -12.49 -7.78 -10.39
CA PRO A 472 -12.76 -6.74 -11.39
C PRO A 472 -13.74 -5.68 -10.91
N VAL A 473 -14.80 -6.06 -10.21
CA VAL A 473 -15.82 -5.12 -9.70
C VAL A 473 -15.21 -4.19 -8.64
N LEU A 474 -14.41 -4.73 -7.71
CA LEU A 474 -13.71 -3.91 -6.70
C LEU A 474 -12.78 -2.88 -7.36
N TRP A 475 -11.98 -3.30 -8.34
CA TRP A 475 -10.99 -2.45 -8.97
C TRP A 475 -11.62 -1.37 -9.85
N TRP A 476 -12.67 -1.70 -10.61
CA TRP A 476 -13.36 -0.71 -11.45
C TRP A 476 -14.10 0.32 -10.61
N ILE A 477 -14.79 -0.09 -9.54
CA ILE A 477 -15.34 0.82 -8.54
C ILE A 477 -14.22 1.63 -7.85
N GLY A 478 -13.06 1.01 -7.65
CA GLY A 478 -11.85 1.62 -7.07
C GLY A 478 -11.35 2.85 -7.82
N ILE A 479 -11.55 2.91 -9.14
CA ILE A 479 -11.23 4.12 -9.95
C ILE A 479 -12.09 5.30 -9.49
N GLY A 480 -13.40 5.10 -9.35
CA GLY A 480 -14.31 6.12 -8.84
C GLY A 480 -14.01 6.52 -7.39
N ALA A 481 -13.66 5.53 -6.54
CA ALA A 481 -13.26 5.79 -5.16
C ALA A 481 -11.95 6.60 -5.08
N LEU A 482 -10.98 6.34 -5.97
CA LEU A 482 -9.74 7.12 -6.04
C LEU A 482 -10.01 8.59 -6.42
N LEU A 483 -10.88 8.84 -7.40
CA LEU A 483 -11.30 10.20 -7.75
C LEU A 483 -11.94 10.92 -6.56
N LEU A 484 -12.83 10.25 -5.82
CA LEU A 484 -13.41 10.78 -4.59
C LEU A 484 -12.33 11.09 -3.55
N VAL A 485 -11.38 10.19 -3.33
CA VAL A 485 -10.24 10.37 -2.41
C VAL A 485 -9.44 11.61 -2.79
N ILE A 486 -9.12 11.80 -4.06
CA ILE A 486 -8.38 12.97 -4.57
C ILE A 486 -9.18 14.26 -4.31
N ILE A 487 -10.46 14.29 -4.72
CA ILE A 487 -11.33 15.46 -4.54
C ILE A 487 -11.44 15.84 -3.05
N VAL A 488 -11.70 14.87 -2.18
CA VAL A 488 -11.87 15.15 -0.74
C VAL A 488 -10.55 15.57 -0.10
N THR A 489 -9.45 14.94 -0.48
CA THR A 489 -8.13 15.32 0.04
C THR A 489 -7.78 16.77 -0.33
N LEU A 490 -7.93 17.14 -1.59
CA LEU A 490 -7.54 18.46 -2.09
C LEU A 490 -8.54 19.55 -1.69
N ARG A 491 -9.87 19.30 -1.86
CA ARG A 491 -10.92 20.32 -1.63
C ARG A 491 -11.20 20.57 -0.17
N TYR A 492 -11.20 19.49 0.66
CA TYR A 492 -11.53 19.57 2.08
C TYR A 492 -10.30 19.42 2.98
N ARG A 493 -9.11 19.22 2.39
CA ARG A 493 -7.85 19.03 3.13
C ARG A 493 -7.99 17.96 4.23
N ASN A 494 -8.69 16.89 3.90
CA ASN A 494 -8.95 15.80 4.82
C ASN A 494 -7.71 14.90 4.92
N TRP A 495 -7.08 14.88 6.09
CA TRP A 495 -5.87 14.08 6.30
C TRP A 495 -6.14 12.56 6.24
N ARG A 496 -7.37 12.10 6.53
CA ARG A 496 -7.72 10.68 6.51
C ARG A 496 -7.74 10.15 5.06
N SER A 497 -8.42 10.86 4.17
CA SER A 497 -8.34 10.55 2.72
C SER A 497 -6.92 10.78 2.18
N GLY A 498 -6.16 11.73 2.76
CA GLY A 498 -4.76 11.95 2.47
C GLY A 498 -3.87 10.75 2.78
N VAL A 499 -4.18 9.95 3.80
CA VAL A 499 -3.47 8.68 4.07
C VAL A 499 -3.75 7.65 2.97
N ILE A 500 -5.00 7.55 2.50
CA ILE A 500 -5.36 6.66 1.38
C ILE A 500 -4.61 7.09 0.12
N LEU A 501 -4.65 8.39 -0.21
CA LEU A 501 -3.94 8.94 -1.37
C LEU A 501 -2.43 8.72 -1.28
N ALA A 502 -1.82 8.87 -0.10
CA ALA A 502 -0.40 8.64 0.12
C ALA A 502 0.01 7.18 -0.19
N GLY A 503 -0.88 6.21 0.03
CA GLY A 503 -0.66 4.82 -0.38
C GLY A 503 -0.50 4.67 -1.89
N TYR A 504 -1.35 5.31 -2.68
CA TYR A 504 -1.21 5.34 -4.15
C TYR A 504 0.04 6.12 -4.59
N LEU A 505 0.33 7.26 -3.95
CA LEU A 505 1.50 8.06 -4.29
C LEU A 505 2.81 7.30 -4.02
N ALA A 506 2.87 6.53 -2.94
CA ALA A 506 4.06 5.76 -2.57
C ALA A 506 4.26 4.51 -3.44
N LEU A 507 3.18 3.79 -3.76
CA LEU A 507 3.27 2.41 -4.24
C LEU A 507 2.79 2.21 -5.69
N TYR A 508 2.05 3.17 -6.25
CA TYR A 508 1.60 3.12 -7.64
C TYR A 508 2.28 4.17 -8.52
N VAL A 509 2.29 5.45 -8.11
CA VAL A 509 2.80 6.54 -8.96
C VAL A 509 4.23 6.34 -9.45
N PRO A 510 5.19 5.80 -8.64
CA PRO A 510 6.54 5.53 -9.15
C PRO A 510 6.57 4.60 -10.37
N TRP A 511 5.66 3.63 -10.47
CA TRP A 511 5.61 2.72 -11.61
C TRP A 511 5.25 3.40 -12.92
N LEU A 512 4.52 4.52 -12.89
CA LEU A 512 4.19 5.29 -14.09
C LEU A 512 5.45 5.84 -14.79
N THR A 513 6.55 6.05 -14.04
CA THR A 513 7.84 6.50 -14.60
C THR A 513 8.67 5.35 -15.18
N TYR A 514 8.31 4.10 -14.87
CA TYR A 514 8.99 2.89 -15.34
C TYR A 514 8.19 2.11 -16.39
N ALA A 515 7.26 2.77 -17.09
CA ALA A 515 6.40 2.12 -18.09
C ALA A 515 7.16 1.48 -19.27
N HIS A 516 8.43 1.85 -19.48
CA HIS A 516 9.32 1.28 -20.50
C HIS A 516 9.93 -0.07 -20.11
N ARG A 517 9.83 -0.46 -18.83
CA ARG A 517 10.35 -1.73 -18.32
C ARG A 517 9.36 -2.88 -18.53
N THR A 518 9.89 -4.10 -18.47
CA THR A 518 9.08 -5.31 -18.26
C THR A 518 8.59 -5.32 -16.82
N ILE A 519 7.32 -5.04 -16.64
CA ILE A 519 6.61 -4.96 -15.35
C ILE A 519 5.24 -5.60 -15.46
N PHE A 520 4.63 -5.93 -14.31
CA PHE A 520 3.46 -6.79 -14.25
C PHE A 520 2.36 -6.22 -13.37
N THR A 521 1.10 -6.53 -13.70
CA THR A 521 -0.08 -6.09 -12.93
C THR A 521 -0.04 -6.57 -11.47
N PHE A 522 0.53 -7.72 -11.16
CA PHE A 522 0.57 -8.23 -9.78
C PHE A 522 1.37 -7.35 -8.80
N TYR A 523 2.24 -6.44 -9.28
CA TYR A 523 2.89 -5.44 -8.42
C TYR A 523 1.88 -4.54 -7.69
N THR A 524 0.64 -4.49 -8.18
CA THR A 524 -0.46 -3.75 -7.54
C THR A 524 -0.83 -4.28 -6.17
N VAL A 525 -0.41 -5.50 -5.78
CA VAL A 525 -0.61 -6.03 -4.42
C VAL A 525 -0.08 -5.08 -3.36
N ALA A 526 0.98 -4.31 -3.68
CA ALA A 526 1.56 -3.34 -2.76
C ALA A 526 0.57 -2.24 -2.34
N PHE A 527 -0.33 -1.82 -3.23
CA PHE A 527 -1.30 -0.75 -2.94
C PHE A 527 -2.77 -1.20 -2.94
N VAL A 528 -3.09 -2.47 -3.22
CA VAL A 528 -4.46 -2.98 -3.13
C VAL A 528 -5.12 -2.74 -1.76
N PRO A 529 -4.40 -2.69 -0.61
CA PRO A 529 -5.02 -2.31 0.65
C PRO A 529 -5.65 -0.91 0.62
N PHE A 530 -5.05 0.03 -0.12
CA PHE A 530 -5.58 1.39 -0.26
C PHE A 530 -6.73 1.47 -1.26
N VAL A 531 -6.77 0.58 -2.27
CA VAL A 531 -7.93 0.39 -3.14
C VAL A 531 -9.13 -0.08 -2.31
N ALA A 532 -8.96 -1.16 -1.55
CA ALA A 532 -9.98 -1.72 -0.67
C ALA A 532 -10.48 -0.71 0.37
N LEU A 533 -9.55 0.05 0.99
CA LEU A 533 -9.90 1.10 1.97
C LEU A 533 -10.66 2.26 1.32
N GLY A 534 -10.26 2.69 0.13
CA GLY A 534 -10.93 3.76 -0.61
C GLY A 534 -12.37 3.39 -0.99
N VAL A 535 -12.56 2.16 -1.52
CA VAL A 535 -13.90 1.64 -1.85
C VAL A 535 -14.75 1.47 -0.59
N ALA A 536 -14.19 0.89 0.48
CA ALA A 536 -14.89 0.72 1.76
C ALA A 536 -15.32 2.08 2.35
N TRP A 537 -14.46 3.10 2.24
CA TRP A 537 -14.80 4.45 2.70
C TRP A 537 -15.91 5.07 1.84
N MET A 538 -15.88 4.94 0.53
CA MET A 538 -16.95 5.39 -0.37
C MET A 538 -18.27 4.68 -0.06
N VAL A 539 -18.26 3.37 0.12
CA VAL A 539 -19.46 2.58 0.47
C VAL A 539 -20.00 2.99 1.85
N ALA A 540 -19.12 3.24 2.83
CA ALA A 540 -19.52 3.70 4.16
C ALA A 540 -20.11 5.12 4.15
N LEU A 541 -19.65 6.00 3.25
CA LEU A 541 -20.27 7.31 3.00
C LEU A 541 -21.67 7.17 2.43
N LEU A 542 -21.87 6.31 1.45
CA LEU A 542 -23.18 6.01 0.87
C LEU A 542 -24.16 5.40 1.89
N ALA A 543 -23.62 4.61 2.83
CA ALA A 543 -24.39 4.01 3.91
C ALA A 543 -24.67 4.97 5.10
N ASP A 544 -24.22 6.22 5.05
CA ASP A 544 -24.23 7.19 6.14
C ASP A 544 -23.53 6.72 7.44
N ALA A 545 -22.61 5.76 7.31
CA ALA A 545 -21.87 5.22 8.45
C ALA A 545 -20.68 6.11 8.89
N VAL A 546 -20.23 6.99 8.00
CA VAL A 546 -19.18 7.99 8.24
C VAL A 546 -19.52 9.27 7.48
N THR A 547 -18.93 10.38 7.92
CA THR A 547 -19.01 11.67 7.22
C THR A 547 -17.73 11.91 6.41
N ILE A 548 -17.74 12.88 5.50
CA ILE A 548 -16.55 13.32 4.75
C ILE A 548 -15.43 13.73 5.72
N SER A 549 -15.76 14.32 6.88
CA SER A 549 -14.79 14.66 7.92
C SER A 549 -14.22 13.42 8.65
N GLY A 550 -14.84 12.26 8.47
CA GLY A 550 -14.48 11.01 9.14
C GLY A 550 -15.01 10.89 10.57
N ALA A 551 -15.88 11.79 11.00
CA ALA A 551 -16.63 11.67 12.25
C ALA A 551 -17.90 10.84 12.04
N ALA A 552 -18.42 10.23 13.09
CA ALA A 552 -19.77 9.67 13.06
C ALA A 552 -20.80 10.79 12.81
N PRO A 553 -21.88 10.55 12.05
CA PRO A 553 -22.92 11.53 11.84
C PRO A 553 -23.52 11.98 13.18
N SER A 554 -23.64 13.29 13.40
CA SER A 554 -24.19 13.86 14.63
C SER A 554 -25.72 13.84 14.67
N SER A 555 -26.38 13.60 13.55
CA SER A 555 -27.83 13.46 13.42
C SER A 555 -28.16 12.49 12.28
N PRO A 556 -29.24 11.70 12.37
CA PRO A 556 -29.67 10.85 11.28
C PRO A 556 -30.11 11.71 10.07
N PRO A 557 -29.70 11.31 8.84
CA PRO A 557 -30.11 12.01 7.62
C PRO A 557 -31.61 11.84 7.36
N PRO A 558 -32.25 12.73 6.57
CA PRO A 558 -33.65 12.60 6.21
C PRO A 558 -33.93 11.26 5.50
N LEU A 559 -34.94 10.54 5.97
CA LEU A 559 -35.23 9.12 5.67
C LEU A 559 -35.24 8.72 4.18
N ARG A 560 -35.61 9.60 3.24
CA ARG A 560 -35.71 9.26 1.81
C ARG A 560 -34.36 9.18 1.08
N SER A 561 -33.42 10.08 1.35
CA SER A 561 -32.09 10.05 0.71
C SER A 561 -31.18 8.98 1.33
N ALA A 562 -31.34 8.73 2.62
CA ALA A 562 -30.60 7.70 3.35
C ALA A 562 -30.88 6.28 2.85
N THR A 563 -32.14 5.97 2.46
CA THR A 563 -32.51 4.63 2.01
C THR A 563 -31.88 4.28 0.67
N ALA A 564 -31.89 5.19 -0.32
CA ALA A 564 -31.26 4.96 -1.62
C ALA A 564 -29.76 4.76 -1.52
N GLY A 565 -29.07 5.57 -0.72
CA GLY A 565 -27.62 5.43 -0.45
C GLY A 565 -27.27 4.08 0.18
N ARG A 566 -28.03 3.65 1.19
CA ARG A 566 -27.85 2.35 1.86
C ARG A 566 -28.11 1.18 0.93
N LEU A 567 -29.14 1.24 0.08
CA LEU A 567 -29.41 0.21 -0.93
C LEU A 567 -28.27 0.12 -1.95
N LEU A 568 -27.76 1.26 -2.43
CA LEU A 568 -26.60 1.28 -3.32
C LEU A 568 -25.35 0.72 -2.65
N ALA A 569 -25.07 1.11 -1.41
CA ALA A 569 -23.97 0.57 -0.63
C ALA A 569 -24.05 -0.96 -0.47
N ALA A 570 -25.24 -1.48 -0.17
CA ALA A 570 -25.50 -2.90 -0.08
C ALA A 570 -25.31 -3.60 -1.45
N ALA A 571 -25.86 -3.03 -2.52
CA ALA A 571 -25.73 -3.58 -3.87
C ALA A 571 -24.26 -3.65 -4.32
N LEU A 572 -23.47 -2.58 -4.11
CA LEU A 572 -22.04 -2.57 -4.42
C LEU A 572 -21.27 -3.62 -3.61
N THR A 573 -21.57 -3.75 -2.32
CA THR A 573 -20.95 -4.76 -1.44
C THR A 573 -21.26 -6.17 -1.93
N ILE A 574 -22.53 -6.45 -2.23
CA ILE A 574 -22.98 -7.76 -2.74
C ILE A 574 -22.30 -8.06 -4.08
N ALA A 575 -22.24 -7.09 -5.00
CA ALA A 575 -21.59 -7.27 -6.31
C ALA A 575 -20.10 -7.60 -6.18
N ILE A 576 -19.37 -6.92 -5.29
CA ILE A 576 -17.94 -7.22 -5.02
C ILE A 576 -17.78 -8.63 -4.46
N LEU A 577 -18.58 -9.02 -3.46
CA LEU A 577 -18.47 -10.34 -2.84
C LEU A 577 -18.92 -11.48 -3.77
N ALA A 578 -19.97 -11.27 -4.57
CA ALA A 578 -20.43 -12.23 -5.57
C ALA A 578 -19.38 -12.45 -6.67
N CYS A 579 -18.75 -11.36 -7.14
CA CYS A 579 -17.64 -11.43 -8.09
C CYS A 579 -16.44 -12.18 -7.48
N ALA A 580 -16.11 -11.93 -6.21
CA ALA A 580 -15.06 -12.66 -5.52
C ALA A 580 -15.35 -14.15 -5.43
N PHE A 581 -16.58 -14.54 -5.08
CA PHE A 581 -17.00 -15.93 -5.02
C PHE A 581 -16.90 -16.62 -6.40
N TYR A 582 -17.31 -15.91 -7.45
CA TYR A 582 -17.25 -16.40 -8.83
C TYR A 582 -15.81 -16.69 -9.27
N PHE A 583 -14.84 -15.79 -9.01
CA PHE A 583 -13.44 -15.96 -9.40
C PHE A 583 -12.60 -16.81 -8.45
N MET A 584 -13.09 -17.13 -7.25
CA MET A 584 -12.32 -17.78 -6.19
C MET A 584 -11.59 -19.06 -6.63
N PRO A 585 -12.23 -20.00 -7.41
CA PRO A 585 -11.54 -21.21 -7.83
C PRO A 585 -10.27 -20.94 -8.65
N LEU A 586 -10.27 -19.91 -9.51
CA LEU A 586 -9.14 -19.55 -10.34
C LEU A 586 -7.99 -18.90 -9.53
N TRP A 587 -8.33 -18.20 -8.45
CA TRP A 587 -7.31 -17.61 -7.57
C TRP A 587 -6.66 -18.63 -6.64
N ARG A 588 -7.37 -19.73 -6.36
CA ARG A 588 -6.88 -20.80 -5.50
C ARG A 588 -6.15 -21.91 -6.25
N GLY A 589 -6.25 -21.96 -7.58
CA GLY A 589 -5.74 -23.04 -8.39
C GLY A 589 -6.57 -24.32 -8.22
N ASP A 590 -7.87 -24.19 -7.97
CA ASP A 590 -8.78 -25.35 -7.90
C ASP A 590 -8.95 -25.95 -9.29
N VAL A 591 -9.21 -27.27 -9.37
CA VAL A 591 -9.55 -27.95 -10.62
C VAL A 591 -10.97 -27.56 -11.01
N VAL A 592 -11.13 -27.05 -12.23
CA VAL A 592 -12.43 -26.61 -12.76
C VAL A 592 -12.67 -27.18 -14.16
N ASP A 593 -13.89 -27.13 -14.63
CA ASP A 593 -14.21 -27.42 -16.04
C ASP A 593 -13.56 -26.37 -16.96
N TYR A 594 -13.06 -26.77 -18.12
CA TYR A 594 -12.45 -25.86 -19.09
C TYR A 594 -13.40 -24.72 -19.50
N GLU A 595 -14.68 -25.03 -19.72
CA GLU A 595 -15.69 -24.03 -20.07
C GLU A 595 -15.94 -23.03 -18.92
N PHE A 596 -15.88 -23.51 -17.67
CA PHE A 596 -15.94 -22.64 -16.50
C PHE A 596 -14.74 -21.67 -16.50
N TRP A 597 -13.52 -22.16 -16.67
CA TRP A 597 -12.33 -21.32 -16.81
C TRP A 597 -12.52 -20.30 -17.93
N ARG A 598 -12.97 -20.75 -19.11
CA ARG A 598 -13.16 -19.89 -20.28
C ARG A 598 -14.17 -18.75 -20.02
N ALA A 599 -15.25 -19.03 -19.31
CA ALA A 599 -16.29 -18.05 -18.94
C ALA A 599 -15.78 -16.94 -18.01
N HIS A 600 -14.65 -17.15 -17.32
CA HIS A 600 -14.01 -16.15 -16.48
C HIS A 600 -13.07 -15.20 -17.24
N MET A 601 -12.77 -15.51 -18.49
CA MET A 601 -11.92 -14.68 -19.33
C MET A 601 -12.75 -13.57 -19.99
N TRP A 602 -13.14 -12.55 -19.17
CA TRP A 602 -14.04 -11.48 -19.61
C TRP A 602 -13.42 -10.54 -20.64
N LEU A 603 -12.10 -10.35 -20.59
CA LEU A 603 -11.39 -9.54 -21.59
C LEU A 603 -10.49 -10.47 -22.44
N PRO A 604 -10.36 -10.22 -23.76
CA PRO A 604 -9.46 -11.00 -24.62
C PRO A 604 -8.00 -10.96 -24.14
N THR A 605 -7.62 -9.91 -23.44
CA THR A 605 -6.26 -9.72 -22.89
C THR A 605 -6.00 -10.54 -21.63
N TRP A 606 -6.98 -11.25 -21.10
CA TRP A 606 -6.83 -12.11 -19.91
C TRP A 606 -6.36 -13.54 -20.25
N ILE A 607 -6.32 -13.86 -21.55
CA ILE A 607 -5.86 -15.16 -22.08
C ILE A 607 -4.39 -15.06 -22.52
#